data_fe21a795992c88324761f20b9c75bba6
#
_entry.id   fe21a795992c88324761f20b9c75bba6
#
_cell.length_a   1.000
_cell.length_b   1.000
_cell.length_c   1.000
_cell.angle_alpha   90.00
_cell.angle_beta   90.00
_cell.angle_gamma   90.00
#
_symmetry.space_group_name_H-M   'P 1'
#
loop_
_entity.id
_entity.type
_entity.pdbx_description
1 polymer ?
#
loop_
_entity_poly.entity_id
_entity_poly.type
_entity_poly.pdbx_seq_one_letter_code
_entity_poly.pdbx_strand_id
1 'polypeptide(L)'
;MITGFIVHRRHAARYREIVRIMLAHGLGGLVAPVGRFRRWTASDMLGDTHATDEVRAHHLRLALEELGPAFIKLGQILATRVDLLPPVYIAELERLQDRIAPDPPDVVAATIERELGMPPDKVFAAFDLVPLAVASLGQVHAATLHSGKCVVVKVQRHGVAAQVNEDVAILLQLAASFERRSRFLREQGLVDLANEFAWTIRAELDFLQEARMCERIGLALESDQTVRIPEIDWRHSTTSVLTMDRVDGIRVDDVEAIRAEGFDTGIVAANLVRILAFQILDVGVFHADPHPGNIVVCADGVIGMYDFGLVGVVDDPMRERLLFLVLAAMERHPQRVVDEIMALGAAPPSLDRKALEREVSYLMTHYIGVRLDEIPMMTIADDIMHVIRRYHLRLPGELAMLAKTAVITEAVARRLDPEIDVIAVAQPAIRRAGIRFYSPEFWWDRLKGKPLETALLVSSLPATLQRFITRFDRNDFKMHIQIDDITNMLYEMNSMVNRLVMAVLAAALSIGVAILVLAIRPSWTSFEGVLLTIVFAVAMAITAGVVFRVWRSGRR
;
A
#
# COMPACT_ATOMS: atom_id res chain seq x y z
N MET A 1 46.51 -3.54 -4.79
CA MET A 1 46.13 -2.12 -4.68
C MET A 1 44.91 -2.04 -3.78
N ILE A 2 45.13 -1.48 -2.60
CA ILE A 2 44.16 -1.32 -1.52
C ILE A 2 43.39 -0.04 -1.83
N THR A 3 42.34 -0.12 -2.63
CA THR A 3 41.36 0.98 -2.72
C THR A 3 40.42 0.83 -1.53
N GLY A 4 40.87 1.47 -0.44
CA GLY A 4 40.22 1.44 0.85
C GLY A 4 38.82 2.00 0.82
N PHE A 5 38.06 1.43 1.69
CA PHE A 5 36.85 1.93 2.28
C PHE A 5 37.11 3.39 2.74
N ILE A 6 36.75 4.35 1.91
CA ILE A 6 36.77 5.76 2.31
C ILE A 6 35.43 6.04 2.99
N VAL A 7 35.26 5.53 4.22
CA VAL A 7 34.37 6.17 5.16
C VAL A 7 34.95 7.57 5.37
N HIS A 8 34.22 8.60 5.00
CA HIS A 8 34.68 9.97 5.24
C HIS A 8 35.10 10.08 6.70
N ARG A 9 36.22 10.78 6.98
CA ARG A 9 36.79 10.96 8.34
C ARG A 9 35.75 11.41 9.38
N ARG A 10 34.64 12.00 8.94
CA ARG A 10 33.50 12.42 9.76
C ARG A 10 32.73 11.25 10.41
N HIS A 11 32.64 10.09 9.76
CA HIS A 11 31.83 8.94 10.25
C HIS A 11 32.68 7.79 10.81
N ALA A 12 33.98 7.99 10.95
CA ALA A 12 34.92 6.92 11.33
C ALA A 12 34.70 6.41 12.77
N ALA A 13 34.23 7.27 13.67
CA ALA A 13 33.96 6.89 15.06
C ALA A 13 32.69 6.00 15.13
N ARG A 14 31.59 6.43 14.51
CA ARG A 14 30.32 5.70 14.45
C ARG A 14 30.47 4.39 13.70
N TYR A 15 31.20 4.37 12.58
CA TYR A 15 31.50 3.14 11.86
C TYR A 15 32.23 2.10 12.72
N ARG A 16 33.26 2.53 13.52
CA ARG A 16 33.97 1.63 14.44
C ARG A 16 33.07 1.10 15.55
N GLU A 17 32.12 1.89 16.02
CA GLU A 17 31.13 1.48 17.00
C GLU A 17 30.19 0.41 16.42
N ILE A 18 29.64 0.64 15.21
CA ILE A 18 28.81 -0.34 14.49
C ILE A 18 29.57 -1.66 14.31
N VAL A 19 30.82 -1.60 13.83
CA VAL A 19 31.65 -2.80 13.66
C VAL A 19 31.87 -3.52 14.98
N ARG A 20 32.17 -2.80 16.07
CA ARG A 20 32.39 -3.38 17.40
C ARG A 20 31.15 -4.12 17.91
N ILE A 21 29.98 -3.50 17.83
CA ILE A 21 28.72 -4.09 18.27
C ILE A 21 28.38 -5.33 17.42
N MET A 22 28.49 -5.22 16.11
CA MET A 22 28.22 -6.37 15.22
C MET A 22 29.17 -7.54 15.47
N LEU A 23 30.46 -7.27 15.76
CA LEU A 23 31.44 -8.30 16.15
C LEU A 23 31.10 -8.93 17.50
N ALA A 24 30.69 -8.13 18.49
CA ALA A 24 30.30 -8.62 19.83
C ALA A 24 29.11 -9.59 19.75
N HIS A 25 28.20 -9.38 18.81
CA HIS A 25 27.04 -10.25 18.55
C HIS A 25 27.32 -11.39 17.54
N GLY A 26 28.58 -11.64 17.16
CA GLY A 26 28.94 -12.71 16.23
C GLY A 26 28.58 -12.42 14.76
N LEU A 27 28.15 -11.19 14.45
CA LEU A 27 27.69 -10.75 13.12
C LEU A 27 28.81 -10.06 12.31
N GLY A 28 30.06 -10.35 12.62
CA GLY A 28 31.23 -9.73 11.99
C GLY A 28 31.30 -9.92 10.48
N GLY A 29 30.70 -10.98 9.96
CA GLY A 29 30.52 -11.20 8.53
C GLY A 29 29.78 -10.08 7.80
N LEU A 30 28.83 -9.39 8.46
CA LEU A 30 28.04 -8.30 7.90
C LEU A 30 28.78 -6.96 7.82
N VAL A 31 29.94 -6.80 8.48
CA VAL A 31 30.64 -5.51 8.58
C VAL A 31 32.14 -5.58 8.36
N ALA A 32 32.76 -6.79 8.30
CA ALA A 32 34.18 -6.93 8.14
C ALA A 32 34.65 -6.45 6.75
N PRO A 33 35.78 -5.68 6.66
CA PRO A 33 36.37 -5.32 5.38
C PRO A 33 36.91 -6.58 4.69
N VAL A 34 36.23 -6.97 3.61
CA VAL A 34 36.41 -8.22 2.89
C VAL A 34 37.75 -8.24 2.14
N GLY A 35 38.82 -8.72 2.81
CA GLY A 35 40.09 -9.03 2.18
C GLY A 35 40.28 -10.51 1.80
N ARG A 36 39.42 -11.42 2.27
CA ARG A 36 39.62 -12.87 2.11
C ARG A 36 38.28 -13.64 1.97
N PHE A 37 37.35 -13.25 1.07
CA PHE A 37 36.11 -14.01 0.89
C PHE A 37 36.05 -14.72 -0.45
N ARG A 38 36.11 -16.02 -0.36
CA ARG A 38 35.73 -17.04 -1.31
C ARG A 38 34.20 -17.15 -1.32
N ARG A 39 33.56 -17.25 -2.49
CA ARG A 39 32.10 -17.42 -2.78
C ARG A 39 31.19 -17.49 -1.54
N TRP A 40 30.45 -16.42 -1.31
CA TRP A 40 29.49 -16.31 -0.23
C TRP A 40 28.15 -16.94 -0.62
N THR A 41 27.64 -17.80 0.26
CA THR A 41 26.22 -18.16 0.30
C THR A 41 25.52 -17.29 1.37
N ALA A 42 24.18 -17.23 1.37
CA ALA A 42 23.41 -16.52 2.41
C ALA A 42 23.79 -17.01 3.83
N SER A 43 24.14 -18.29 3.96
CA SER A 43 24.66 -18.92 5.20
C SER A 43 26.01 -18.34 5.66
N ASP A 44 26.88 -17.94 4.73
CA ASP A 44 28.21 -17.41 5.07
C ASP A 44 28.18 -15.95 5.54
N MET A 45 27.09 -15.23 5.29
CA MET A 45 26.94 -13.84 5.74
C MET A 45 26.67 -13.71 7.23
N LEU A 46 26.14 -14.75 7.86
CA LEU A 46 25.63 -14.71 9.23
C LEU A 46 26.61 -15.26 10.28
N GLY A 47 27.88 -15.49 9.96
CA GLY A 47 28.90 -15.85 10.96
C GLY A 47 28.92 -17.33 11.35
N ASP A 48 29.31 -17.67 12.52
CA ASP A 48 29.70 -18.98 13.04
C ASP A 48 28.85 -20.19 12.54
N THR A 49 29.49 -21.19 11.95
CA THR A 49 28.87 -22.38 11.33
C THR A 49 28.15 -23.31 12.32
N HIS A 50 28.21 -23.01 13.63
CA HIS A 50 27.62 -23.84 14.70
C HIS A 50 26.39 -23.22 15.39
N ALA A 51 26.07 -21.95 15.14
CA ALA A 51 24.87 -21.33 15.70
C ALA A 51 23.63 -21.65 14.82
N THR A 52 22.51 -22.01 15.46
CA THR A 52 21.24 -22.15 14.76
C THR A 52 20.76 -20.80 14.23
N ASP A 53 19.92 -20.80 13.17
CA ASP A 53 19.38 -19.55 12.63
C ASP A 53 18.60 -18.75 13.69
N GLU A 54 17.99 -19.41 14.67
CA GLU A 54 17.32 -18.78 15.83
C GLU A 54 18.28 -17.95 16.69
N VAL A 55 19.45 -18.51 17.03
CA VAL A 55 20.48 -17.81 17.80
C VAL A 55 21.00 -16.59 17.05
N ARG A 56 21.22 -16.73 15.73
CA ARG A 56 21.68 -15.62 14.88
C ARG A 56 20.64 -14.51 14.76
N ALA A 57 19.37 -14.88 14.55
CA ALA A 57 18.26 -13.93 14.49
C ALA A 57 18.11 -13.16 15.81
N HIS A 58 18.24 -13.86 16.94
CA HIS A 58 18.22 -13.24 18.26
C HIS A 58 19.38 -12.24 18.46
N HIS A 59 20.60 -12.65 18.11
CA HIS A 59 21.76 -11.75 18.19
C HIS A 59 21.65 -10.56 17.22
N LEU A 60 21.07 -10.74 16.04
CA LEU A 60 20.78 -9.63 15.12
C LEU A 60 19.86 -8.60 15.77
N ARG A 61 18.75 -9.04 16.37
CA ARG A 61 17.82 -8.15 17.09
C ARG A 61 18.55 -7.37 18.18
N LEU A 62 19.32 -8.05 19.05
CA LEU A 62 20.06 -7.40 20.13
C LEU A 62 21.08 -6.38 19.60
N ALA A 63 21.78 -6.71 18.51
CA ALA A 63 22.72 -5.79 17.87
C ALA A 63 22.02 -4.53 17.35
N LEU A 64 20.85 -4.68 16.71
CA LEU A 64 20.07 -3.55 16.21
C LEU A 64 19.53 -2.67 17.35
N GLU A 65 19.10 -3.26 18.47
CA GLU A 65 18.70 -2.53 19.69
C GLU A 65 19.86 -1.73 20.28
N GLU A 66 21.06 -2.33 20.40
CA GLU A 66 22.27 -1.65 20.91
C GLU A 66 22.77 -0.54 19.97
N LEU A 67 22.61 -0.71 18.66
CA LEU A 67 22.98 0.30 17.66
C LEU A 67 22.07 1.54 17.68
N GLY A 68 20.85 1.41 18.18
CA GLY A 68 19.95 2.53 18.44
C GLY A 68 18.93 2.82 17.33
N PRO A 69 18.31 4.03 17.33
CA PRO A 69 17.06 4.33 16.61
C PRO A 69 17.05 3.98 15.14
N ALA A 70 18.08 4.35 14.38
CA ALA A 70 18.15 4.08 12.94
C ALA A 70 18.16 2.57 12.64
N PHE A 71 18.85 1.78 13.46
CA PHE A 71 18.97 0.34 13.27
C PHE A 71 17.74 -0.42 13.78
N ILE A 72 17.10 0.05 14.86
CA ILE A 72 15.81 -0.47 15.31
C ILE A 72 14.79 -0.31 14.17
N LYS A 73 14.70 0.86 13.57
CA LYS A 73 13.78 1.13 12.46
C LYS A 73 14.14 0.33 11.20
N LEU A 74 15.42 0.16 10.91
CA LEU A 74 15.88 -0.74 9.84
C LEU A 74 15.37 -2.17 10.08
N GLY A 75 15.49 -2.68 11.31
CA GLY A 75 14.98 -3.99 11.67
C GLY A 75 13.46 -4.11 11.53
N GLN A 76 12.71 -3.08 11.93
CA GLN A 76 11.26 -3.03 11.78
C GLN A 76 10.84 -3.05 10.30
N ILE A 77 11.54 -2.30 9.43
CA ILE A 77 11.29 -2.33 7.97
C ILE A 77 11.68 -3.70 7.40
N LEU A 78 12.82 -4.28 7.80
CA LEU A 78 13.21 -5.62 7.36
C LEU A 78 12.21 -6.70 7.82
N ALA A 79 11.56 -6.54 8.96
CA ALA A 79 10.51 -7.45 9.42
C ALA A 79 9.27 -7.43 8.50
N THR A 80 9.02 -6.34 7.77
CA THR A 80 7.94 -6.30 6.77
C THR A 80 8.33 -6.96 5.43
N ARG A 81 9.61 -7.18 5.19
CA ARG A 81 10.15 -7.69 3.93
C ARG A 81 10.33 -9.21 4.00
N VAL A 82 9.20 -9.93 4.02
CA VAL A 82 9.12 -11.39 4.07
C VAL A 82 9.71 -12.09 2.83
N ASP A 83 9.95 -11.33 1.76
CA ASP A 83 10.63 -11.75 0.54
C ASP A 83 12.16 -11.82 0.70
N LEU A 84 12.74 -11.10 1.66
CA LEU A 84 14.18 -10.98 1.86
C LEU A 84 14.72 -11.88 2.96
N LEU A 85 13.96 -12.07 4.05
CA LEU A 85 14.43 -12.76 5.25
C LEU A 85 13.67 -14.06 5.53
N PRO A 86 14.34 -15.09 6.08
CA PRO A 86 13.68 -16.28 6.59
C PRO A 86 12.70 -15.94 7.74
N PRO A 87 11.61 -16.73 7.94
CA PRO A 87 10.60 -16.49 8.96
C PRO A 87 11.16 -16.31 10.38
N VAL A 88 12.21 -17.06 10.73
CA VAL A 88 12.87 -16.99 12.05
C VAL A 88 13.44 -15.61 12.33
N TYR A 89 14.05 -14.95 11.32
CA TYR A 89 14.56 -13.58 11.45
C TYR A 89 13.43 -12.57 11.55
N ILE A 90 12.37 -12.74 10.77
CA ILE A 90 11.18 -11.87 10.83
C ILE A 90 10.57 -11.91 12.22
N ALA A 91 10.32 -13.11 12.76
CA ALA A 91 9.74 -13.29 14.10
C ALA A 91 10.59 -12.65 15.23
N GLU A 92 11.91 -12.67 15.10
CA GLU A 92 12.78 -11.97 16.07
C GLU A 92 12.77 -10.45 15.85
N LEU A 93 12.79 -9.98 14.61
CA LEU A 93 12.77 -8.54 14.31
C LEU A 93 11.43 -7.87 14.67
N GLU A 94 10.31 -8.59 14.62
CA GLU A 94 9.01 -8.12 15.11
C GLU A 94 9.00 -7.86 16.62
N ARG A 95 9.94 -8.44 17.36
CA ARG A 95 10.11 -8.21 18.82
C ARG A 95 10.96 -6.97 19.13
N LEU A 96 11.49 -6.28 18.12
CA LEU A 96 12.22 -5.03 18.31
C LEU A 96 11.36 -4.02 19.07
N GLN A 97 11.82 -3.63 20.25
CA GLN A 97 11.10 -2.69 21.11
C GLN A 97 11.84 -1.37 21.18
N ASP A 98 11.10 -0.30 21.14
CA ASP A 98 11.60 1.09 21.31
C ASP A 98 11.79 1.43 22.80
N ARG A 99 12.43 0.53 23.57
CA ARG A 99 12.70 0.79 25.00
C ARG A 99 13.93 1.68 25.15
N ILE A 100 13.71 2.97 24.99
CA ILE A 100 14.76 3.97 25.14
C ILE A 100 14.38 4.85 26.34
N ALA A 101 15.38 5.23 27.19
CA ALA A 101 15.13 6.15 28.29
C ALA A 101 14.66 7.51 27.75
N PRO A 102 13.67 8.19 28.40
CA PRO A 102 13.23 9.50 27.97
C PRO A 102 14.36 10.54 28.04
N ASP A 103 14.30 11.54 27.21
CA ASP A 103 15.17 12.71 27.34
C ASP A 103 14.84 13.47 28.64
N PRO A 104 15.83 14.08 29.28
CA PRO A 104 15.59 14.87 30.50
C PRO A 104 14.63 16.04 30.24
N PRO A 105 13.83 16.43 31.25
CA PRO A 105 12.81 17.49 31.13
C PRO A 105 13.36 18.82 30.62
N ASP A 106 14.56 19.20 31.00
CA ASP A 106 15.24 20.42 30.54
C ASP A 106 15.60 20.37 29.06
N VAL A 107 15.98 19.20 28.56
CA VAL A 107 16.28 18.97 27.13
C VAL A 107 15.00 19.07 26.29
N VAL A 108 13.88 18.53 26.80
CA VAL A 108 12.56 18.62 26.15
C VAL A 108 12.12 20.09 26.08
N ALA A 109 12.18 20.80 27.21
CA ALA A 109 11.82 22.21 27.27
C ALA A 109 12.68 23.07 26.32
N ALA A 110 13.98 22.85 26.28
CA ALA A 110 14.88 23.54 25.35
C ALA A 110 14.58 23.20 23.87
N THR A 111 14.13 21.97 23.58
CA THR A 111 13.72 21.58 22.22
C THR A 111 12.47 22.35 21.81
N ILE A 112 11.45 22.38 22.68
CA ILE A 112 10.19 23.12 22.43
C ILE A 112 10.49 24.62 22.25
N GLU A 113 11.30 25.21 23.13
CA GLU A 113 11.64 26.63 23.03
C GLU A 113 12.39 26.98 21.74
N ARG A 114 13.32 26.13 21.32
CA ARG A 114 14.04 26.30 20.05
C ARG A 114 13.10 26.21 18.84
N GLU A 115 12.16 25.28 18.85
CA GLU A 115 11.26 25.03 17.73
C GLU A 115 10.07 25.99 17.65
N LEU A 116 9.48 26.35 18.79
CA LEU A 116 8.29 27.20 18.87
C LEU A 116 8.60 28.66 19.27
N GLY A 117 9.87 28.95 19.62
CA GLY A 117 10.33 30.32 19.94
C GLY A 117 9.97 30.79 21.34
N MET A 118 9.29 29.98 22.14
CA MET A 118 8.89 30.27 23.53
C MET A 118 8.98 28.99 24.38
N PRO A 119 9.26 29.12 25.69
CA PRO A 119 9.30 27.97 26.59
C PRO A 119 7.89 27.34 26.76
N PRO A 120 7.81 26.06 27.17
CA PRO A 120 6.55 25.30 27.22
C PRO A 120 5.47 25.96 28.06
N ASP A 121 5.80 26.61 29.17
CA ASP A 121 4.89 27.32 30.08
C ASP A 121 4.27 28.60 29.47
N LYS A 122 4.81 29.09 28.37
CA LYS A 122 4.27 30.22 27.58
C LYS A 122 3.50 29.76 26.35
N VAL A 123 3.86 28.59 25.80
CA VAL A 123 3.17 27.99 24.64
C VAL A 123 1.87 27.33 25.09
N PHE A 124 1.91 26.59 26.20
CA PHE A 124 0.79 25.81 26.73
C PHE A 124 0.32 26.35 28.07
N ALA A 125 -0.97 26.26 28.36
CA ALA A 125 -1.52 26.57 29.68
C ALA A 125 -1.04 25.57 30.74
N ALA A 126 -0.83 24.29 30.33
CA ALA A 126 -0.21 23.26 31.13
C ALA A 126 0.59 22.34 30.22
N PHE A 127 1.77 21.89 30.67
CA PHE A 127 2.62 20.94 29.97
C PHE A 127 3.17 19.94 30.98
N ASP A 128 2.91 18.65 30.77
CA ASP A 128 3.44 17.58 31.63
C ASP A 128 4.84 17.19 31.15
N LEU A 129 5.83 17.36 31.99
CA LEU A 129 7.23 17.01 31.71
C LEU A 129 7.49 15.50 31.79
N VAL A 130 6.56 14.73 32.39
CA VAL A 130 6.62 13.27 32.37
C VAL A 130 5.98 12.79 31.07
N PRO A 131 6.71 12.07 30.21
CA PRO A 131 6.14 11.61 28.95
C PRO A 131 5.08 10.52 29.15
N LEU A 132 4.00 10.59 28.36
CA LEU A 132 2.99 9.54 28.24
C LEU A 132 3.56 8.29 27.57
N ALA A 133 4.44 8.49 26.57
CA ALA A 133 5.08 7.43 25.81
C ALA A 133 6.46 7.90 25.31
N VAL A 134 7.35 6.93 25.13
CA VAL A 134 8.70 7.16 24.57
C VAL A 134 8.88 6.21 23.38
N ALA A 135 9.29 6.75 22.24
CA ALA A 135 9.62 6.00 21.03
C ALA A 135 11.08 6.23 20.62
N SER A 136 11.53 5.53 19.59
CA SER A 136 12.92 5.60 19.08
C SER A 136 13.31 7.01 18.63
N LEU A 137 12.40 7.76 18.03
CA LEU A 137 12.67 9.07 17.44
C LEU A 137 12.13 10.25 18.25
N GLY A 138 11.19 10.02 19.16
CA GLY A 138 10.54 11.07 19.93
C GLY A 138 9.88 10.59 21.20
N GLN A 139 9.34 11.52 21.97
CA GLN A 139 8.53 11.25 23.15
C GLN A 139 7.28 12.12 23.15
N VAL A 140 6.20 11.61 23.74
CA VAL A 140 4.87 12.22 23.71
C VAL A 140 4.52 12.71 25.11
N HIS A 141 4.11 13.95 25.21
CA HIS A 141 3.72 14.61 26.46
C HIS A 141 2.27 15.06 26.43
N ALA A 142 1.60 15.05 27.57
CA ALA A 142 0.30 15.68 27.71
C ALA A 142 0.46 17.19 27.84
N ALA A 143 -0.43 17.95 27.20
CA ALA A 143 -0.49 19.39 27.36
C ALA A 143 -1.93 19.90 27.27
N THR A 144 -2.14 21.14 27.70
CA THR A 144 -3.40 21.86 27.54
C THR A 144 -3.12 23.20 26.88
N LEU A 145 -3.80 23.48 25.79
CA LEU A 145 -3.70 24.78 25.12
C LEU A 145 -4.36 25.89 25.96
N HIS A 146 -4.00 27.15 25.72
CA HIS A 146 -4.65 28.29 26.37
C HIS A 146 -6.16 28.41 26.10
N SER A 147 -6.65 27.73 25.03
CA SER A 147 -8.09 27.56 24.75
C SER A 147 -8.81 26.58 25.68
N GLY A 148 -8.07 25.83 26.51
CA GLY A 148 -8.57 24.73 27.35
C GLY A 148 -8.61 23.36 26.63
N LYS A 149 -8.26 23.28 25.34
CA LYS A 149 -8.24 22.02 24.58
C LYS A 149 -7.09 21.14 25.07
N CYS A 150 -7.40 19.87 25.40
CA CYS A 150 -6.39 18.87 25.75
C CYS A 150 -5.69 18.36 24.48
N VAL A 151 -4.38 18.37 24.47
CA VAL A 151 -3.54 17.96 23.35
C VAL A 151 -2.43 17.03 23.81
N VAL A 152 -1.84 16.31 22.85
CA VAL A 152 -0.56 15.64 23.01
C VAL A 152 0.48 16.37 22.19
N VAL A 153 1.70 16.42 22.72
CA VAL A 153 2.85 17.06 22.07
C VAL A 153 3.93 16.01 21.89
N LYS A 154 4.17 15.61 20.65
CA LYS A 154 5.27 14.72 20.26
C LYS A 154 6.51 15.57 20.04
N VAL A 155 7.57 15.31 20.79
CA VAL A 155 8.82 16.08 20.75
C VAL A 155 9.93 15.16 20.27
N GLN A 156 10.65 15.57 19.25
CA GLN A 156 11.77 14.81 18.70
C GLN A 156 12.91 14.77 19.71
N ARG A 157 13.55 13.61 19.84
CA ARG A 157 14.68 13.42 20.73
C ARG A 157 15.87 14.26 20.32
N HIS A 158 16.59 14.78 21.32
CA HIS A 158 17.75 15.61 21.08
C HIS A 158 18.86 14.85 20.29
N GLY A 159 19.31 15.46 19.20
CA GLY A 159 20.40 14.92 18.38
C GLY A 159 20.04 13.72 17.50
N VAL A 160 18.83 13.15 17.60
CA VAL A 160 18.44 11.95 16.86
C VAL A 160 18.52 12.15 15.35
N ALA A 161 18.13 13.29 14.83
CA ALA A 161 18.19 13.60 13.40
C ALA A 161 19.64 13.57 12.85
N ALA A 162 20.59 14.09 13.62
CA ALA A 162 22.00 14.06 13.24
C ALA A 162 22.56 12.63 13.26
N GLN A 163 22.23 11.86 14.29
CA GLN A 163 22.64 10.46 14.43
C GLN A 163 22.05 9.59 13.30
N VAL A 164 20.76 9.70 13.03
CA VAL A 164 20.09 8.95 11.96
C VAL A 164 20.70 9.28 10.60
N ASN A 165 20.98 10.55 10.29
CA ASN A 165 21.60 10.93 9.02
C ASN A 165 23.02 10.37 8.89
N GLU A 166 23.79 10.29 9.99
CA GLU A 166 25.11 9.65 10.01
C GLU A 166 25.00 8.14 9.76
N ASP A 167 24.08 7.45 10.45
CA ASP A 167 23.85 6.01 10.31
C ASP A 167 23.39 5.65 8.89
N VAL A 168 22.46 6.43 8.32
CA VAL A 168 22.00 6.28 6.94
C VAL A 168 23.13 6.44 5.93
N ALA A 169 24.00 7.44 6.11
CA ALA A 169 25.16 7.63 5.23
C ALA A 169 26.11 6.43 5.26
N ILE A 170 26.34 5.85 6.45
CA ILE A 170 27.14 4.64 6.62
C ILE A 170 26.47 3.44 5.94
N LEU A 171 25.17 3.23 6.16
CA LEU A 171 24.42 2.11 5.58
C LEU A 171 24.42 2.16 4.05
N LEU A 172 24.20 3.32 3.43
CA LEU A 172 24.27 3.49 1.97
C LEU A 172 25.65 3.17 1.41
N GLN A 173 26.72 3.57 2.09
CA GLN A 173 28.08 3.24 1.69
C GLN A 173 28.38 1.74 1.82
N LEU A 174 27.90 1.10 2.88
CA LEU A 174 28.00 -0.35 3.07
C LEU A 174 27.24 -1.09 1.97
N ALA A 175 25.99 -0.75 1.71
CA ALA A 175 25.17 -1.36 0.67
C ALA A 175 25.85 -1.28 -0.70
N ALA A 176 26.30 -0.09 -1.11
CA ALA A 176 27.03 0.09 -2.36
C ALA A 176 28.35 -0.70 -2.43
N SER A 177 29.02 -0.87 -1.29
CA SER A 177 30.24 -1.66 -1.22
C SER A 177 29.99 -3.17 -1.35
N PHE A 178 28.92 -3.66 -0.77
CA PHE A 178 28.51 -5.07 -0.85
C PHE A 178 28.00 -5.45 -2.25
N GLU A 179 27.20 -4.63 -2.87
CA GLU A 179 26.73 -4.88 -4.25
C GLU A 179 27.86 -4.94 -5.27
N ARG A 180 28.88 -4.11 -5.13
CA ARG A 180 30.06 -4.16 -6.01
C ARG A 180 30.81 -5.49 -5.92
N ARG A 181 30.70 -6.19 -4.79
CA ARG A 181 31.48 -7.41 -4.49
C ARG A 181 30.68 -8.69 -4.62
N SER A 182 29.34 -8.63 -4.52
CA SER A 182 28.45 -9.80 -4.59
C SER A 182 27.43 -9.62 -5.69
N ARG A 183 27.46 -10.55 -6.68
CA ARG A 183 26.45 -10.59 -7.74
C ARG A 183 25.06 -10.87 -7.16
N PHE A 184 24.98 -11.75 -6.16
CA PHE A 184 23.73 -12.09 -5.48
C PHE A 184 23.09 -10.86 -4.85
N LEU A 185 23.85 -10.05 -4.06
CA LEU A 185 23.31 -8.84 -3.42
C LEU A 185 22.89 -7.77 -4.42
N ARG A 186 23.57 -7.71 -5.57
CA ARG A 186 23.17 -6.83 -6.67
C ARG A 186 21.86 -7.27 -7.29
N GLU A 187 21.66 -8.57 -7.47
CA GLU A 187 20.41 -9.13 -7.98
C GLU A 187 19.25 -8.93 -6.99
N GLN A 188 19.55 -8.83 -5.68
CA GLN A 188 18.56 -8.49 -4.64
C GLN A 188 18.29 -6.99 -4.52
N GLY A 189 19.08 -6.11 -5.16
CA GLY A 189 18.87 -4.65 -5.09
C GLY A 189 19.15 -4.07 -3.70
N LEU A 190 20.26 -4.45 -3.07
CA LEU A 190 20.62 -3.99 -1.70
C LEU A 190 20.75 -2.48 -1.60
N VAL A 191 21.25 -1.80 -2.65
CA VAL A 191 21.35 -0.34 -2.71
C VAL A 191 19.98 0.30 -2.80
N ASP A 192 19.06 -0.28 -3.58
CA ASP A 192 17.67 0.20 -3.69
C ASP A 192 16.96 0.09 -2.34
N LEU A 193 17.12 -1.04 -1.65
CA LEU A 193 16.59 -1.25 -0.30
C LEU A 193 17.15 -0.23 0.71
N ALA A 194 18.47 0.04 0.66
CA ALA A 194 19.09 1.03 1.53
C ALA A 194 18.61 2.47 1.22
N ASN A 195 18.33 2.79 -0.04
CA ASN A 195 17.74 4.06 -0.44
C ASN A 195 16.29 4.18 0.03
N GLU A 196 15.48 3.13 -0.11
CA GLU A 196 14.12 3.05 0.39
C GLU A 196 14.09 3.29 1.92
N PHE A 197 14.96 2.59 2.65
CA PHE A 197 15.14 2.83 4.09
C PHE A 197 15.52 4.27 4.40
N ALA A 198 16.52 4.82 3.68
CA ALA A 198 16.99 6.19 3.89
C ALA A 198 15.89 7.23 3.65
N TRP A 199 15.03 6.98 2.69
CA TRP A 199 13.87 7.83 2.42
C TRP A 199 12.82 7.72 3.53
N THR A 200 12.45 6.51 3.92
CA THR A 200 11.43 6.24 4.95
C THR A 200 11.82 6.83 6.30
N ILE A 201 13.07 6.60 6.78
CA ILE A 201 13.48 7.11 8.09
C ILE A 201 13.62 8.64 8.12
N ARG A 202 14.01 9.26 6.98
CA ARG A 202 14.02 10.73 6.89
C ARG A 202 12.62 11.32 6.88
N ALA A 203 11.65 10.61 6.28
CA ALA A 203 10.25 10.98 6.35
C ALA A 203 9.71 10.93 7.79
N GLU A 204 10.09 9.93 8.57
CA GLU A 204 9.73 9.81 9.99
C GLU A 204 10.39 10.86 10.89
N LEU A 205 11.53 11.43 10.49
CA LEU A 205 12.16 12.55 11.19
C LEU A 205 11.43 13.88 10.95
N ASP A 206 10.59 13.99 9.95
CA ASP A 206 9.82 15.19 9.65
C ASP A 206 8.38 15.01 10.17
N PHE A 207 8.12 15.44 11.40
CA PHE A 207 6.80 15.33 12.02
C PHE A 207 5.68 16.08 11.27
N LEU A 208 6.04 17.06 10.40
CA LEU A 208 5.04 17.68 9.53
C LEU A 208 4.54 16.71 8.44
N GLN A 209 5.31 15.68 8.07
CA GLN A 209 4.79 14.64 7.18
C GLN A 209 3.76 13.77 7.89
N GLU A 210 4.03 13.36 9.13
CA GLU A 210 3.06 12.65 9.97
C GLU A 210 1.78 13.49 10.14
N ALA A 211 1.91 14.78 10.44
CA ALA A 211 0.78 15.71 10.55
C ALA A 211 -0.07 15.76 9.27
N ARG A 212 0.56 15.90 8.10
CA ARG A 212 -0.15 15.92 6.80
C ARG A 212 -0.88 14.62 6.49
N MET A 213 -0.28 13.46 6.85
CA MET A 213 -0.91 12.17 6.65
C MET A 213 -2.08 11.96 7.60
N CYS A 214 -1.93 12.34 8.87
CA CYS A 214 -3.00 12.36 9.86
C CYS A 214 -4.18 13.23 9.36
N GLU A 215 -3.93 14.47 8.96
CA GLU A 215 -4.95 15.38 8.43
C GLU A 215 -5.63 14.83 7.17
N ARG A 216 -4.87 14.25 6.24
CA ARG A 216 -5.40 13.65 5.01
C ARG A 216 -6.37 12.50 5.30
N ILE A 217 -6.01 11.62 6.25
CA ILE A 217 -6.89 10.51 6.68
C ILE A 217 -8.09 11.07 7.44
N GLY A 218 -7.88 12.06 8.34
CA GLY A 218 -8.93 12.72 9.10
C GLY A 218 -9.99 13.36 8.20
N LEU A 219 -9.56 14.16 7.21
CA LEU A 219 -10.47 14.78 6.24
C LEU A 219 -11.26 13.75 5.41
N ALA A 220 -10.64 12.65 5.03
CA ALA A 220 -11.31 11.59 4.27
C ALA A 220 -12.36 10.84 5.12
N LEU A 221 -12.16 10.77 6.44
CA LEU A 221 -13.04 10.10 7.40
C LEU A 221 -13.95 11.07 8.18
N GLU A 222 -13.95 12.36 7.86
CA GLU A 222 -14.71 13.39 8.59
C GLU A 222 -16.21 13.08 8.71
N SER A 223 -16.78 12.47 7.67
CA SER A 223 -18.19 12.08 7.67
C SER A 223 -18.48 10.77 8.40
N ASP A 224 -17.46 10.01 8.78
CA ASP A 224 -17.59 8.73 9.46
C ASP A 224 -17.60 8.89 10.98
N GLN A 225 -18.77 8.77 11.58
CA GLN A 225 -18.97 8.94 13.03
C GLN A 225 -18.43 7.77 13.86
N THR A 226 -17.90 6.72 13.25
CA THR A 226 -17.39 5.53 13.97
C THR A 226 -15.89 5.57 14.19
N VAL A 227 -15.21 6.64 13.69
CA VAL A 227 -13.77 6.82 13.85
C VAL A 227 -13.45 8.26 14.26
N ARG A 228 -12.42 8.40 15.08
CA ARG A 228 -11.87 9.68 15.52
C ARG A 228 -10.39 9.73 15.19
N ILE A 229 -10.02 10.71 14.37
CA ILE A 229 -8.63 11.01 14.03
C ILE A 229 -8.28 12.34 14.70
N PRO A 230 -7.09 12.49 15.35
CA PRO A 230 -6.70 13.73 15.99
C PRO A 230 -6.61 14.88 14.99
N GLU A 231 -7.11 16.05 15.36
CA GLU A 231 -6.86 17.30 14.63
C GLU A 231 -5.45 17.82 14.94
N ILE A 232 -4.78 18.32 13.93
CA ILE A 232 -3.43 18.87 14.06
C ILE A 232 -3.49 20.36 14.43
N ASP A 233 -2.78 20.74 15.48
CA ASP A 233 -2.53 22.15 15.77
C ASP A 233 -1.28 22.61 15.00
N TRP A 234 -1.51 23.10 13.79
CA TRP A 234 -0.45 23.59 12.89
C TRP A 234 0.33 24.77 13.46
N ARG A 235 -0.28 25.55 14.37
CA ARG A 235 0.38 26.70 14.99
C ARG A 235 1.51 26.28 15.93
N HIS A 236 1.35 25.14 16.58
CA HIS A 236 2.32 24.61 17.54
C HIS A 236 2.97 23.31 17.01
N SER A 237 3.11 23.21 15.68
CA SER A 237 3.75 22.06 15.03
C SER A 237 4.86 22.52 14.10
N THR A 238 6.00 21.80 14.16
CA THR A 238 7.20 22.00 13.36
C THR A 238 7.73 20.63 12.89
N THR A 239 8.85 20.60 12.20
CA THR A 239 9.51 19.32 11.81
C THR A 239 9.93 18.46 13.01
N SER A 240 10.09 19.06 14.20
CA SER A 240 10.58 18.37 15.40
C SER A 240 9.60 18.36 16.58
N VAL A 241 8.49 19.09 16.47
CA VAL A 241 7.41 19.16 17.46
C VAL A 241 6.08 18.99 16.75
N LEU A 242 5.27 18.03 17.17
CA LEU A 242 3.93 17.82 16.63
C LEU A 242 2.90 17.92 17.75
N THR A 243 1.96 18.84 17.60
CA THR A 243 0.85 19.05 18.53
C THR A 243 -0.44 18.63 17.87
N MET A 244 -1.18 17.73 18.53
CA MET A 244 -2.45 17.21 18.03
C MET A 244 -3.43 16.95 19.18
N ASP A 245 -4.69 16.76 18.86
CA ASP A 245 -5.72 16.42 19.82
C ASP A 245 -5.37 15.17 20.61
N ARG A 246 -5.65 15.22 21.90
CA ARG A 246 -5.55 14.03 22.72
C ARG A 246 -6.77 13.14 22.49
N VAL A 247 -6.54 11.93 22.09
CA VAL A 247 -7.57 10.89 21.93
C VAL A 247 -7.46 9.94 23.11
N ASP A 248 -8.43 10.02 24.00
CA ASP A 248 -8.51 9.16 25.18
C ASP A 248 -9.47 7.99 24.93
N GLY A 249 -9.13 6.80 25.44
CA GLY A 249 -9.97 5.61 25.31
C GLY A 249 -9.32 4.38 25.90
N ILE A 250 -10.05 3.28 25.84
CA ILE A 250 -9.58 1.95 26.26
C ILE A 250 -8.80 1.37 25.08
N ARG A 251 -7.64 0.81 25.33
CA ARG A 251 -6.86 0.14 24.28
C ARG A 251 -7.68 -0.98 23.64
N VAL A 252 -7.60 -1.09 22.33
CA VAL A 252 -8.39 -2.07 21.56
C VAL A 252 -8.08 -3.53 21.90
N ASP A 253 -6.93 -3.81 22.50
CA ASP A 253 -6.55 -5.16 22.97
C ASP A 253 -7.02 -5.49 24.38
N ASP A 254 -7.56 -4.53 25.13
CA ASP A 254 -8.20 -4.75 26.44
C ASP A 254 -9.69 -5.03 26.27
N VAL A 255 -9.98 -6.23 25.76
CA VAL A 255 -11.35 -6.68 25.44
C VAL A 255 -12.25 -6.71 26.68
N GLU A 256 -11.69 -7.01 27.87
CA GLU A 256 -12.44 -7.07 29.11
C GLU A 256 -12.89 -5.67 29.56
N ALA A 257 -12.00 -4.68 29.50
CA ALA A 257 -12.35 -3.32 29.81
C ALA A 257 -13.40 -2.73 28.82
N ILE A 258 -13.27 -3.04 27.52
CA ILE A 258 -14.24 -2.60 26.50
C ILE A 258 -15.64 -3.17 26.81
N ARG A 259 -15.73 -4.46 27.17
CA ARG A 259 -17.00 -5.10 27.56
C ARG A 259 -17.56 -4.57 28.89
N ALA A 260 -16.69 -4.25 29.84
CA ALA A 260 -17.09 -3.70 31.14
C ALA A 260 -17.73 -2.31 31.01
N GLU A 261 -17.31 -1.50 30.03
CA GLU A 261 -17.93 -0.22 29.68
C GLU A 261 -19.22 -0.40 28.83
N GLY A 262 -19.60 -1.65 28.51
CA GLY A 262 -20.86 -1.95 27.81
C GLY A 262 -20.78 -1.88 26.29
N PHE A 263 -19.59 -1.79 25.69
CA PHE A 263 -19.43 -1.77 24.23
C PHE A 263 -19.48 -3.18 23.64
N ASP A 264 -20.14 -3.29 22.49
CA ASP A 264 -20.17 -4.51 21.68
C ASP A 264 -18.86 -4.68 20.91
N THR A 265 -18.05 -5.66 21.31
CA THR A 265 -16.75 -5.93 20.70
C THR A 265 -16.84 -6.40 19.25
N GLY A 266 -17.96 -7.02 18.83
CA GLY A 266 -18.22 -7.38 17.44
C GLY A 266 -18.43 -6.15 16.54
N ILE A 267 -19.16 -5.14 17.04
CA ILE A 267 -19.33 -3.87 16.33
C ILE A 267 -17.99 -3.13 16.22
N VAL A 268 -17.20 -3.10 17.29
CA VAL A 268 -15.85 -2.49 17.26
C VAL A 268 -14.96 -3.19 16.24
N ALA A 269 -14.94 -4.51 16.22
CA ALA A 269 -14.16 -5.32 15.27
C ALA A 269 -14.59 -5.04 13.82
N ALA A 270 -15.89 -5.04 13.54
CA ALA A 270 -16.43 -4.75 12.21
C ALA A 270 -16.10 -3.32 11.75
N ASN A 271 -16.20 -2.32 12.65
CA ASN A 271 -15.83 -0.95 12.33
C ASN A 271 -14.35 -0.82 12.01
N LEU A 272 -13.46 -1.48 12.75
CA LEU A 272 -12.02 -1.47 12.49
C LEU A 272 -11.69 -1.99 11.08
N VAL A 273 -12.25 -3.14 10.70
CA VAL A 273 -12.07 -3.72 9.36
C VAL A 273 -12.63 -2.79 8.28
N ARG A 274 -13.80 -2.21 8.50
CA ARG A 274 -14.46 -1.30 7.57
C ARG A 274 -13.66 -0.01 7.35
N ILE A 275 -13.14 0.59 8.42
CA ILE A 275 -12.31 1.80 8.37
C ILE A 275 -11.04 1.53 7.55
N LEU A 276 -10.36 0.42 7.80
CA LEU A 276 -9.16 0.07 7.03
C LEU A 276 -9.48 -0.19 5.55
N ALA A 277 -10.53 -0.95 5.26
CA ALA A 277 -10.96 -1.19 3.89
C ALA A 277 -11.26 0.11 3.14
N PHE A 278 -11.91 1.08 3.81
CA PHE A 278 -12.16 2.41 3.26
C PHE A 278 -10.87 3.19 3.01
N GLN A 279 -9.94 3.21 3.95
CA GLN A 279 -8.64 3.87 3.80
C GLN A 279 -7.89 3.34 2.57
N ILE A 280 -7.86 2.03 2.37
CA ILE A 280 -7.14 1.38 1.26
C ILE A 280 -7.86 1.62 -0.08
N LEU A 281 -9.17 1.32 -0.14
CA LEU A 281 -9.91 1.22 -1.40
C LEU A 281 -10.45 2.57 -1.89
N ASP A 282 -10.85 3.46 -0.97
CA ASP A 282 -11.46 4.73 -1.32
C ASP A 282 -10.47 5.89 -1.22
N VAL A 283 -9.69 5.97 -0.13
CA VAL A 283 -8.74 7.07 0.12
C VAL A 283 -7.40 6.85 -0.59
N GLY A 284 -6.94 5.60 -0.66
CA GLY A 284 -5.61 5.25 -1.17
C GLY A 284 -4.46 5.65 -0.23
N VAL A 285 -4.80 6.00 1.02
CA VAL A 285 -3.85 6.25 2.10
C VAL A 285 -4.36 5.52 3.33
N PHE A 286 -3.53 4.71 3.96
CA PHE A 286 -3.94 3.87 5.07
C PHE A 286 -2.91 3.88 6.19
N HIS A 287 -3.38 3.72 7.41
CA HIS A 287 -2.54 3.51 8.58
C HIS A 287 -1.82 2.16 8.45
N ALA A 288 -0.51 2.19 8.26
CA ALA A 288 0.27 1.00 7.96
C ALA A 288 0.76 0.23 9.19
N ASP A 289 0.47 0.72 10.38
CA ASP A 289 0.80 0.07 11.64
C ASP A 289 -0.37 0.12 12.64
N PRO A 290 -1.54 -0.54 12.35
CA PRO A 290 -2.71 -0.56 13.21
C PRO A 290 -2.51 -1.47 14.44
N HIS A 291 -1.35 -1.34 15.08
CA HIS A 291 -1.02 -2.08 16.30
C HIS A 291 -1.98 -1.67 17.43
N PRO A 292 -2.35 -2.57 18.36
CA PRO A 292 -3.23 -2.25 19.48
C PRO A 292 -2.80 -1.05 20.33
N GLY A 293 -1.51 -0.71 20.30
CA GLY A 293 -0.98 0.49 20.96
C GLY A 293 -1.39 1.80 20.31
N ASN A 294 -1.85 1.79 19.05
CA ASN A 294 -2.20 2.96 18.24
C ASN A 294 -3.72 3.10 18.03
N ILE A 295 -4.52 2.22 18.67
CA ILE A 295 -5.97 2.18 18.50
C ILE A 295 -6.63 2.09 19.87
N VAL A 296 -7.62 2.94 20.09
CA VAL A 296 -8.44 2.96 21.32
C VAL A 296 -9.93 2.95 20.99
N VAL A 297 -10.73 2.49 21.94
CA VAL A 297 -12.19 2.66 21.93
C VAL A 297 -12.51 3.82 22.87
N CYS A 298 -13.00 4.93 22.32
CA CYS A 298 -13.37 6.14 23.06
C CYS A 298 -14.64 5.91 23.90
N ALA A 299 -14.92 6.81 24.83
CA ALA A 299 -16.06 6.71 25.75
C ALA A 299 -17.45 6.67 25.06
N ASP A 300 -17.54 7.06 23.79
CA ASP A 300 -18.72 6.98 22.94
C ASP A 300 -18.76 5.73 22.05
N GLY A 301 -17.83 4.78 22.23
CA GLY A 301 -17.70 3.56 21.42
C GLY A 301 -17.05 3.78 20.06
N VAL A 302 -16.59 4.99 19.77
CA VAL A 302 -15.90 5.36 18.53
C VAL A 302 -14.46 4.87 18.57
N ILE A 303 -13.94 4.39 17.43
CA ILE A 303 -12.54 3.99 17.31
C ILE A 303 -11.65 5.22 17.17
N GLY A 304 -10.78 5.45 18.14
CA GLY A 304 -9.72 6.46 18.05
C GLY A 304 -8.45 5.85 17.45
N MET A 305 -7.86 6.52 16.46
CA MET A 305 -6.57 6.12 15.86
C MET A 305 -5.58 7.27 16.00
N TYR A 306 -4.35 6.96 16.37
CA TYR A 306 -3.26 7.93 16.49
C TYR A 306 -1.93 7.30 16.07
N ASP A 307 -0.84 8.08 16.06
CA ASP A 307 0.49 7.71 15.57
C ASP A 307 0.50 7.33 14.07
N PHE A 308 0.41 8.37 13.22
CA PHE A 308 0.49 8.24 11.77
C PHE A 308 1.94 8.33 11.26
N GLY A 309 2.92 7.92 12.07
CA GLY A 309 4.34 7.87 11.70
C GLY A 309 4.64 6.88 10.58
N LEU A 310 3.81 5.83 10.44
CA LEU A 310 3.91 4.89 9.32
C LEU A 310 2.57 4.85 8.57
N VAL A 311 2.57 5.41 7.38
CA VAL A 311 1.38 5.46 6.50
C VAL A 311 1.74 4.87 5.14
N GLY A 312 0.90 3.96 4.67
CA GLY A 312 0.99 3.39 3.33
C GLY A 312 0.22 4.25 2.32
N VAL A 313 0.78 4.39 1.14
CA VAL A 313 0.13 5.09 0.02
C VAL A 313 -0.02 4.11 -1.14
N VAL A 314 -1.26 3.92 -1.60
CA VAL A 314 -1.59 3.12 -2.78
C VAL A 314 -2.13 4.07 -3.84
N ASP A 315 -1.38 4.29 -4.89
CA ASP A 315 -1.81 5.16 -5.98
C ASP A 315 -2.98 4.54 -6.78
N ASP A 316 -3.64 5.35 -7.59
CA ASP A 316 -4.82 4.89 -8.35
C ASP A 316 -4.54 3.68 -9.26
N PRO A 317 -3.41 3.60 -10.00
CA PRO A 317 -3.09 2.43 -10.80
C PRO A 317 -2.88 1.16 -9.96
N MET A 318 -2.19 1.25 -8.84
CA MET A 318 -1.96 0.11 -7.94
C MET A 318 -3.26 -0.33 -7.27
N ARG A 319 -4.10 0.61 -6.84
CA ARG A 319 -5.41 0.35 -6.24
C ARG A 319 -6.35 -0.38 -7.20
N GLU A 320 -6.36 0.04 -8.47
CA GLU A 320 -7.09 -0.63 -9.55
C GLU A 320 -6.62 -2.09 -9.71
N ARG A 321 -5.31 -2.33 -9.75
CA ARG A 321 -4.72 -3.67 -9.86
C ARG A 321 -5.01 -4.55 -8.64
N LEU A 322 -4.91 -3.99 -7.44
CA LEU A 322 -5.28 -4.70 -6.20
C LEU A 322 -6.74 -5.12 -6.20
N LEU A 323 -7.63 -4.22 -6.61
CA LEU A 323 -9.05 -4.53 -6.72
C LEU A 323 -9.30 -5.66 -7.71
N PHE A 324 -8.69 -5.61 -8.91
CA PHE A 324 -8.83 -6.69 -9.89
C PHE A 324 -8.21 -8.00 -9.42
N LEU A 325 -7.09 -7.96 -8.70
CA LEU A 325 -6.49 -9.13 -8.06
C LEU A 325 -7.46 -9.77 -7.07
N VAL A 326 -8.06 -8.97 -6.17
CA VAL A 326 -9.03 -9.46 -5.17
C VAL A 326 -10.28 -10.01 -5.86
N LEU A 327 -10.83 -9.31 -6.85
CA LEU A 327 -11.99 -9.78 -7.61
C LEU A 327 -11.69 -11.09 -8.35
N ALA A 328 -10.54 -11.19 -9.02
CA ALA A 328 -10.12 -12.42 -9.71
C ALA A 328 -9.94 -13.59 -8.74
N ALA A 329 -9.43 -13.33 -7.53
CA ALA A 329 -9.32 -14.33 -6.48
C ALA A 329 -10.72 -14.78 -5.99
N MET A 330 -11.63 -13.84 -5.74
CA MET A 330 -13.02 -14.15 -5.33
C MET A 330 -13.79 -14.91 -6.42
N GLU A 331 -13.60 -14.56 -7.69
CA GLU A 331 -14.20 -15.22 -8.85
C GLU A 331 -13.52 -16.56 -9.20
N ARG A 332 -12.42 -16.89 -8.50
CA ARG A 332 -11.60 -18.11 -8.71
C ARG A 332 -11.04 -18.23 -10.13
N HIS A 333 -10.49 -17.15 -10.67
CA HIS A 333 -9.85 -17.11 -11.97
C HIS A 333 -8.31 -17.06 -11.85
N PRO A 334 -7.59 -18.20 -11.74
CA PRO A 334 -6.15 -18.22 -11.49
C PRO A 334 -5.33 -17.52 -12.58
N GLN A 335 -5.75 -17.56 -13.84
CA GLN A 335 -5.06 -16.86 -14.93
C GLN A 335 -5.10 -15.33 -14.73
N ARG A 336 -6.25 -14.78 -14.33
CA ARG A 336 -6.39 -13.35 -14.04
C ARG A 336 -5.57 -12.93 -12.82
N VAL A 337 -5.54 -13.76 -11.77
CA VAL A 337 -4.68 -13.51 -10.60
C VAL A 337 -3.22 -13.39 -11.02
N VAL A 338 -2.73 -14.31 -11.85
CA VAL A 338 -1.35 -14.24 -12.35
C VAL A 338 -1.12 -13.02 -13.24
N ASP A 339 -2.09 -12.64 -14.09
CA ASP A 339 -2.01 -11.43 -14.91
C ASP A 339 -1.85 -10.17 -14.05
N GLU A 340 -2.62 -10.06 -12.96
CA GLU A 340 -2.52 -8.92 -12.07
C GLU A 340 -1.22 -8.92 -11.26
N ILE A 341 -0.72 -10.08 -10.81
CA ILE A 341 0.60 -10.21 -10.17
C ILE A 341 1.71 -9.73 -11.11
N MET A 342 1.64 -10.11 -12.39
CA MET A 342 2.60 -9.65 -13.39
C MET A 342 2.48 -8.15 -13.67
N ALA A 343 1.26 -7.63 -13.71
CA ALA A 343 0.98 -6.22 -13.95
C ALA A 343 1.41 -5.31 -12.79
N LEU A 344 1.45 -5.84 -11.58
CA LEU A 344 2.01 -5.17 -10.39
C LEU A 344 3.54 -5.09 -10.41
N GLY A 345 4.20 -5.65 -11.47
CA GLY A 345 5.66 -5.65 -11.59
C GLY A 345 6.37 -6.65 -10.68
N ALA A 346 5.62 -7.53 -10.02
CA ALA A 346 6.16 -8.49 -9.08
C ALA A 346 6.96 -9.63 -9.73
N ALA A 347 6.77 -9.89 -11.03
CA ALA A 347 7.32 -11.05 -11.72
C ALA A 347 8.74 -10.79 -12.28
N PRO A 348 9.73 -11.69 -12.01
CA PRO A 348 11.02 -11.62 -12.66
C PRO A 348 10.92 -11.99 -14.16
N PRO A 349 11.84 -11.49 -15.01
CA PRO A 349 11.82 -11.77 -16.45
C PRO A 349 11.89 -13.27 -16.82
N SER A 350 12.43 -14.10 -15.93
CA SER A 350 12.61 -15.54 -16.13
C SER A 350 11.46 -16.40 -15.59
N LEU A 351 10.33 -15.79 -15.20
CA LEU A 351 9.20 -16.49 -14.59
C LEU A 351 8.56 -17.52 -15.54
N ASP A 352 8.42 -18.75 -15.09
CA ASP A 352 7.53 -19.73 -15.73
C ASP A 352 6.06 -19.43 -15.34
N ARG A 353 5.39 -18.65 -16.19
CA ARG A 353 4.00 -18.26 -16.01
C ARG A 353 3.07 -19.47 -15.80
N LYS A 354 3.25 -20.55 -16.58
CA LYS A 354 2.39 -21.74 -16.50
C LYS A 354 2.58 -22.49 -15.17
N ALA A 355 3.80 -22.50 -14.65
CA ALA A 355 4.06 -23.07 -13.33
C ALA A 355 3.38 -22.26 -12.22
N LEU A 356 3.46 -20.93 -12.29
CA LEU A 356 2.76 -20.05 -11.35
C LEU A 356 1.23 -20.19 -11.45
N GLU A 357 0.68 -20.28 -12.67
CA GLU A 357 -0.78 -20.49 -12.87
C GLU A 357 -1.25 -21.82 -12.23
N ARG A 358 -0.46 -22.89 -12.36
CA ARG A 358 -0.78 -24.17 -11.70
C ARG A 358 -0.75 -24.08 -10.19
N GLU A 359 0.24 -23.39 -9.62
CA GLU A 359 0.37 -23.20 -8.17
C GLU A 359 -0.78 -22.37 -7.62
N VAL A 360 -1.10 -21.24 -8.26
CA VAL A 360 -2.24 -20.38 -7.88
C VAL A 360 -3.56 -21.18 -8.00
N SER A 361 -3.72 -21.96 -9.07
CA SER A 361 -4.89 -22.82 -9.24
C SER A 361 -4.98 -23.88 -8.14
N TYR A 362 -3.87 -24.47 -7.74
CA TYR A 362 -3.82 -25.44 -6.64
C TYR A 362 -4.21 -24.79 -5.31
N LEU A 363 -3.65 -23.63 -4.97
CA LEU A 363 -4.02 -22.88 -3.77
C LEU A 363 -5.51 -22.53 -3.76
N MET A 364 -6.03 -21.99 -4.86
CA MET A 364 -7.45 -21.66 -4.96
C MET A 364 -8.34 -22.91 -4.80
N THR A 365 -7.88 -24.06 -5.29
CA THR A 365 -8.61 -25.34 -5.17
C THR A 365 -8.55 -25.86 -3.74
N HIS A 366 -7.45 -25.65 -3.04
CA HIS A 366 -7.27 -26.06 -1.64
C HIS A 366 -8.32 -25.41 -0.72
N TYR A 367 -8.69 -24.18 -1.02
CA TYR A 367 -9.72 -23.44 -0.28
C TYR A 367 -11.15 -23.63 -0.84
N ILE A 368 -11.38 -24.60 -1.78
CA ILE A 368 -12.72 -24.94 -2.25
C ILE A 368 -13.47 -25.71 -1.17
N GLY A 369 -14.66 -25.19 -0.81
CA GLY A 369 -15.54 -25.83 0.18
C GLY A 369 -15.22 -25.52 1.64
N VAL A 370 -14.11 -24.85 1.89
CA VAL A 370 -13.83 -24.24 3.21
C VAL A 370 -14.46 -22.85 3.22
N ARG A 371 -15.15 -22.52 4.28
CA ARG A 371 -15.67 -21.15 4.45
C ARG A 371 -14.47 -20.22 4.69
N LEU A 372 -14.43 -19.11 3.96
CA LEU A 372 -13.30 -18.15 4.05
C LEU A 372 -13.17 -17.55 5.46
N ASP A 373 -14.27 -17.49 6.23
CA ASP A 373 -14.30 -17.07 7.63
C ASP A 373 -13.62 -18.08 8.59
N GLU A 374 -13.51 -19.35 8.18
CA GLU A 374 -12.85 -20.40 8.96
C GLU A 374 -11.32 -20.44 8.76
N ILE A 375 -10.79 -19.74 7.73
CA ILE A 375 -9.36 -19.76 7.40
C ILE A 375 -8.71 -18.50 7.97
N PRO A 376 -7.74 -18.62 8.90
CA PRO A 376 -6.99 -17.46 9.37
C PRO A 376 -6.25 -16.78 8.20
N MET A 377 -6.30 -15.47 8.11
CA MET A 377 -5.58 -14.70 7.07
C MET A 377 -4.07 -14.99 7.12
N MET A 378 -3.53 -15.29 8.28
CA MET A 378 -2.14 -15.72 8.44
C MET A 378 -1.83 -16.97 7.59
N THR A 379 -2.72 -17.96 7.55
CA THR A 379 -2.53 -19.18 6.73
C THR A 379 -2.51 -18.84 5.24
N ILE A 380 -3.45 -17.98 4.81
CA ILE A 380 -3.47 -17.49 3.43
C ILE A 380 -2.20 -16.70 3.12
N ALA A 381 -1.77 -15.84 4.05
CA ALA A 381 -0.56 -15.06 3.91
C ALA A 381 0.68 -15.96 3.79
N ASP A 382 0.80 -17.01 4.61
CA ASP A 382 1.91 -17.96 4.55
C ASP A 382 1.97 -18.70 3.20
N ASP A 383 0.83 -19.15 2.68
CA ASP A 383 0.74 -19.79 1.36
C ASP A 383 1.12 -18.81 0.23
N ILE A 384 0.65 -17.59 0.29
CA ILE A 384 1.04 -16.53 -0.65
C ILE A 384 2.55 -16.28 -0.55
N MET A 385 3.10 -16.18 0.67
CA MET A 385 4.53 -16.00 0.89
C MET A 385 5.36 -17.19 0.39
N HIS A 386 4.84 -18.40 0.49
CA HIS A 386 5.48 -19.57 -0.12
C HIS A 386 5.60 -19.42 -1.65
N VAL A 387 4.53 -19.00 -2.30
CA VAL A 387 4.52 -18.73 -3.76
C VAL A 387 5.49 -17.60 -4.11
N ILE A 388 5.46 -16.50 -3.39
CA ILE A 388 6.35 -15.35 -3.60
C ILE A 388 7.81 -15.78 -3.54
N ARG A 389 8.21 -16.51 -2.51
CA ARG A 389 9.58 -17.02 -2.35
C ARG A 389 9.96 -18.03 -3.42
N ARG A 390 9.06 -18.99 -3.72
CA ARG A 390 9.31 -20.06 -4.69
C ARG A 390 9.54 -19.54 -6.11
N TYR A 391 8.79 -18.52 -6.49
CA TYR A 391 8.84 -17.93 -7.83
C TYR A 391 9.68 -16.65 -7.89
N HIS A 392 10.37 -16.30 -6.78
CA HIS A 392 11.18 -15.08 -6.66
C HIS A 392 10.43 -13.80 -7.10
N LEU A 393 9.16 -13.72 -6.73
CA LEU A 393 8.35 -12.53 -6.98
C LEU A 393 8.86 -11.39 -6.12
N ARG A 394 8.98 -10.20 -6.69
CA ARG A 394 9.38 -8.97 -5.97
C ARG A 394 8.13 -8.19 -5.59
N LEU A 395 7.76 -8.25 -4.33
CA LEU A 395 6.66 -7.43 -3.83
C LEU A 395 7.10 -5.97 -3.75
N PRO A 396 6.37 -5.03 -4.39
CA PRO A 396 6.48 -3.61 -4.05
C PRO A 396 6.34 -3.39 -2.54
N GLY A 397 7.10 -2.46 -1.97
CA GLY A 397 7.10 -2.20 -0.52
C GLY A 397 5.71 -1.87 0.03
N GLU A 398 4.92 -1.15 -0.77
CA GLU A 398 3.53 -0.77 -0.45
C GLU A 398 2.62 -2.01 -0.29
N LEU A 399 2.80 -3.03 -1.12
CA LEU A 399 2.04 -4.29 -1.03
C LEU A 399 2.43 -5.12 0.19
N ALA A 400 3.73 -5.15 0.52
CA ALA A 400 4.20 -5.84 1.72
C ALA A 400 3.63 -5.16 2.98
N MET A 401 3.63 -3.83 3.00
CA MET A 401 3.06 -3.01 4.07
C MET A 401 1.55 -3.22 4.22
N LEU A 402 0.83 -3.25 3.09
CA LEU A 402 -0.61 -3.52 3.05
C LEU A 402 -0.95 -4.93 3.57
N ALA A 403 -0.19 -5.95 3.17
CA ALA A 403 -0.36 -7.31 3.66
C ALA A 403 -0.15 -7.39 5.18
N LYS A 404 0.93 -6.78 5.70
CA LYS A 404 1.17 -6.67 7.16
C LYS A 404 0.00 -6.02 7.87
N THR A 405 -0.47 -4.88 7.35
CA THR A 405 -1.59 -4.13 7.91
C THR A 405 -2.87 -4.97 7.97
N ALA A 406 -3.19 -5.71 6.90
CA ALA A 406 -4.35 -6.59 6.85
C ALA A 406 -4.26 -7.70 7.90
N VAL A 407 -3.10 -8.34 8.05
CA VAL A 407 -2.85 -9.40 9.04
C VAL A 407 -2.98 -8.86 10.46
N ILE A 408 -2.40 -7.70 10.77
CA ILE A 408 -2.51 -7.09 12.10
C ILE A 408 -3.97 -6.74 12.40
N THR A 409 -4.67 -6.13 11.44
CA THR A 409 -6.08 -5.75 11.61
C THR A 409 -6.97 -6.96 11.86
N GLU A 410 -6.77 -8.05 11.10
CA GLU A 410 -7.50 -9.30 11.35
C GLU A 410 -7.21 -9.85 12.75
N ALA A 411 -5.93 -9.90 13.15
CA ALA A 411 -5.56 -10.40 14.47
C ALA A 411 -6.23 -9.59 15.60
N VAL A 412 -6.30 -8.26 15.47
CA VAL A 412 -7.01 -7.40 16.42
C VAL A 412 -8.52 -7.63 16.36
N ALA A 413 -9.10 -7.69 15.15
CA ALA A 413 -10.53 -7.92 14.98
C ALA A 413 -10.97 -9.28 15.57
N ARG A 414 -10.22 -10.36 15.30
CA ARG A 414 -10.49 -11.70 15.89
C ARG A 414 -10.29 -11.76 17.40
N ARG A 415 -9.42 -10.92 17.96
CA ARG A 415 -9.28 -10.81 19.42
C ARG A 415 -10.50 -10.17 20.07
N LEU A 416 -11.13 -9.20 19.38
CA LEU A 416 -12.37 -8.55 19.80
C LEU A 416 -13.58 -9.47 19.61
N ASP A 417 -13.66 -10.12 18.44
CA ASP A 417 -14.72 -11.03 18.03
C ASP A 417 -14.12 -12.24 17.29
N PRO A 418 -13.98 -13.41 17.94
CA PRO A 418 -13.42 -14.61 17.33
C PRO A 418 -14.21 -15.16 16.12
N GLU A 419 -15.50 -14.84 16.03
CA GLU A 419 -16.40 -15.30 14.97
C GLU A 419 -16.48 -14.32 13.77
N ILE A 420 -15.71 -13.22 13.77
CA ILE A 420 -15.80 -12.20 12.72
C ILE A 420 -15.39 -12.74 11.35
N ASP A 421 -16.24 -12.54 10.36
CA ASP A 421 -15.89 -12.72 8.94
C ASP A 421 -15.36 -11.40 8.36
N VAL A 422 -14.03 -11.24 8.39
CA VAL A 422 -13.33 -10.05 7.89
C VAL A 422 -13.63 -9.78 6.42
N ILE A 423 -13.76 -10.85 5.61
CA ILE A 423 -14.04 -10.74 4.17
C ILE A 423 -15.47 -10.26 3.94
N ALA A 424 -16.45 -10.81 4.67
CA ALA A 424 -17.83 -10.35 4.57
C ALA A 424 -17.99 -8.88 4.99
N VAL A 425 -17.28 -8.45 6.04
CA VAL A 425 -17.26 -7.04 6.48
C VAL A 425 -16.62 -6.12 5.43
N ALA A 426 -15.53 -6.55 4.77
CA ALA A 426 -14.84 -5.76 3.74
C ALA A 426 -15.58 -5.77 2.38
N GLN A 427 -16.41 -6.78 2.10
CA GLN A 427 -17.07 -6.98 0.81
C GLN A 427 -17.86 -5.76 0.29
N PRO A 428 -18.64 -5.02 1.12
CA PRO A 428 -19.32 -3.81 0.64
C PRO A 428 -18.36 -2.72 0.15
N ALA A 429 -17.20 -2.55 0.79
CA ALA A 429 -16.17 -1.60 0.34
C ALA A 429 -15.54 -2.05 -0.99
N ILE A 430 -15.21 -3.34 -1.12
CA ILE A 430 -14.68 -3.92 -2.37
C ILE A 430 -15.67 -3.73 -3.51
N ARG A 431 -16.96 -3.99 -3.29
CA ARG A 431 -18.02 -3.79 -4.32
C ARG A 431 -18.17 -2.33 -4.71
N ARG A 432 -18.17 -1.39 -3.75
CA ARG A 432 -18.25 0.05 -4.04
C ARG A 432 -17.05 0.51 -4.88
N ALA A 433 -15.85 0.11 -4.48
CA ALA A 433 -14.64 0.39 -5.24
C ALA A 433 -14.73 -0.17 -6.66
N GLY A 434 -15.19 -1.42 -6.83
CA GLY A 434 -15.42 -2.04 -8.14
C GLY A 434 -16.36 -1.23 -9.02
N ILE A 435 -17.53 -0.83 -8.49
CA ILE A 435 -18.51 -0.01 -9.24
C ILE A 435 -17.89 1.33 -9.65
N ARG A 436 -17.13 1.98 -8.78
CA ARG A 436 -16.44 3.26 -9.07
C ARG A 436 -15.50 3.14 -10.26
N PHE A 437 -14.68 2.08 -10.34
CA PHE A 437 -13.76 1.86 -11.47
C PHE A 437 -14.46 1.54 -12.78
N TYR A 438 -15.70 1.03 -12.75
CA TYR A 438 -16.52 0.82 -13.94
C TYR A 438 -17.46 1.99 -14.26
N SER A 439 -17.49 3.06 -13.44
CA SER A 439 -18.38 4.20 -13.66
C SER A 439 -17.93 5.04 -14.86
N PRO A 440 -18.88 5.57 -15.65
CA PRO A 440 -18.56 6.49 -16.75
C PRO A 440 -17.84 7.76 -16.28
N GLU A 441 -18.15 8.24 -15.06
CA GLU A 441 -17.54 9.43 -14.48
C GLU A 441 -16.05 9.22 -14.25
N PHE A 442 -15.62 8.08 -13.71
CA PHE A 442 -14.23 7.72 -13.50
C PHE A 442 -13.43 7.75 -14.81
N TRP A 443 -13.97 7.16 -15.87
CA TRP A 443 -13.35 7.17 -17.20
C TRP A 443 -13.32 8.55 -17.80
N TRP A 444 -14.36 9.34 -17.60
CA TRP A 444 -14.45 10.72 -18.10
C TRP A 444 -13.42 11.65 -17.45
N ASP A 445 -13.22 11.54 -16.15
CA ASP A 445 -12.22 12.34 -15.43
C ASP A 445 -10.79 11.92 -15.81
N ARG A 446 -10.55 10.64 -16.03
CA ARG A 446 -9.26 10.12 -16.52
C ARG A 446 -8.95 10.58 -17.93
N LEU A 447 -9.95 10.66 -18.79
CA LEU A 447 -9.84 11.18 -20.14
C LEU A 447 -9.56 12.70 -20.16
N LYS A 448 -10.21 13.47 -19.28
CA LYS A 448 -9.97 14.91 -19.13
C LYS A 448 -8.61 15.25 -18.55
N GLY A 449 -8.13 14.46 -17.60
CA GLY A 449 -6.86 14.71 -16.90
C GLY A 449 -5.60 14.46 -17.74
N LYS A 450 -5.71 13.71 -18.87
CA LYS A 450 -4.57 13.31 -19.70
C LYS A 450 -4.86 13.43 -21.20
N PRO A 451 -5.12 14.62 -21.71
CA PRO A 451 -5.52 14.81 -23.11
C PRO A 451 -4.46 14.30 -24.12
N LEU A 452 -3.17 14.37 -23.76
CA LEU A 452 -2.08 13.90 -24.61
C LEU A 452 -2.03 12.37 -24.70
N GLU A 453 -2.22 11.65 -23.58
CA GLU A 453 -2.27 10.18 -23.58
C GLU A 453 -3.51 9.67 -24.32
N THR A 454 -4.64 10.36 -24.16
CA THR A 454 -5.89 10.06 -24.87
C THR A 454 -5.72 10.27 -26.39
N ALA A 455 -5.05 11.35 -26.81
CA ALA A 455 -4.75 11.59 -28.20
C ALA A 455 -3.81 10.53 -28.78
N LEU A 456 -2.80 10.08 -28.01
CA LEU A 456 -1.90 8.99 -28.40
C LEU A 456 -2.62 7.64 -28.50
N LEU A 457 -3.52 7.33 -27.57
CA LEU A 457 -4.36 6.13 -27.63
C LEU A 457 -5.27 6.14 -28.86
N VAL A 458 -5.95 7.25 -29.13
CA VAL A 458 -6.81 7.41 -30.31
C VAL A 458 -5.99 7.33 -31.60
N SER A 459 -4.79 7.91 -31.63
CA SER A 459 -3.89 7.85 -32.79
C SER A 459 -3.31 6.46 -33.05
N SER A 460 -3.19 5.62 -32.01
CA SER A 460 -2.68 4.24 -32.09
C SER A 460 -3.75 3.20 -32.44
N LEU A 461 -5.04 3.54 -32.29
CA LEU A 461 -6.17 2.66 -32.61
C LEU A 461 -6.13 2.11 -34.05
N PRO A 462 -5.83 2.93 -35.11
CA PRO A 462 -5.75 2.39 -36.47
C PRO A 462 -4.66 1.33 -36.62
N ALA A 463 -3.48 1.54 -36.02
CA ALA A 463 -2.37 0.60 -36.08
C ALA A 463 -2.63 -0.69 -35.27
N THR A 464 -3.39 -0.60 -34.19
CA THR A 464 -3.77 -1.75 -33.37
C THR A 464 -4.88 -2.57 -34.04
N LEU A 465 -5.87 -1.91 -34.64
CA LEU A 465 -6.88 -2.54 -35.49
C LEU A 465 -6.26 -3.21 -36.71
N GLN A 466 -5.29 -2.58 -37.36
CA GLN A 466 -4.60 -3.14 -38.50
C GLN A 466 -3.76 -4.40 -38.11
N ARG A 467 -3.12 -4.39 -36.96
CA ARG A 467 -2.42 -5.58 -36.41
C ARG A 467 -3.40 -6.70 -36.02
N PHE A 468 -4.57 -6.33 -35.52
CA PHE A 468 -5.62 -7.31 -35.20
C PHE A 468 -6.17 -7.95 -36.47
N ILE A 469 -6.50 -7.16 -37.50
CA ILE A 469 -6.99 -7.63 -38.81
C ILE A 469 -5.92 -8.50 -39.50
N THR A 470 -4.64 -8.11 -39.49
CA THR A 470 -3.55 -8.90 -40.10
C THR A 470 -3.24 -10.19 -39.36
N ARG A 471 -3.51 -10.28 -38.06
CA ARG A 471 -3.43 -11.55 -37.29
C ARG A 471 -4.62 -12.47 -37.58
N PHE A 472 -5.78 -11.94 -37.88
CA PHE A 472 -6.97 -12.70 -38.32
C PHE A 472 -6.75 -13.33 -39.69
N ASP A 473 -6.07 -12.61 -40.60
CA ASP A 473 -5.83 -13.05 -42.00
C ASP A 473 -4.74 -14.15 -42.09
N ARG A 474 -3.90 -14.32 -41.07
CA ARG A 474 -2.79 -15.30 -41.06
C ARG A 474 -3.12 -16.67 -40.50
N ASN A 475 -4.38 -16.97 -40.19
CA ASN A 475 -4.87 -18.32 -39.79
C ASN A 475 -4.10 -19.02 -38.65
N ASP A 476 -3.39 -18.24 -37.78
CA ASP A 476 -2.57 -18.78 -36.69
C ASP A 476 -3.36 -19.03 -35.37
N PHE A 477 -4.69 -18.95 -35.43
CA PHE A 477 -5.56 -19.24 -34.29
C PHE A 477 -5.86 -20.74 -34.23
N LYS A 478 -4.97 -21.53 -33.65
CA LYS A 478 -5.31 -22.86 -33.16
C LYS A 478 -5.95 -22.76 -31.78
N MET A 479 -7.27 -22.51 -31.75
CA MET A 479 -8.05 -22.66 -30.53
C MET A 479 -8.45 -24.12 -30.35
N HIS A 480 -7.99 -24.75 -29.27
CA HIS A 480 -8.57 -26.00 -28.77
C HIS A 480 -9.77 -25.61 -27.89
N ILE A 481 -10.96 -25.74 -28.44
CA ILE A 481 -12.23 -25.48 -27.74
C ILE A 481 -12.90 -26.82 -27.45
N GLN A 482 -13.22 -27.09 -26.19
CA GLN A 482 -14.13 -28.17 -25.79
C GLN A 482 -15.60 -27.77 -26.08
N ILE A 483 -16.35 -28.71 -26.66
CA ILE A 483 -17.55 -28.46 -27.53
C ILE A 483 -18.87 -28.46 -26.73
N ASP A 484 -18.99 -28.01 -25.51
CA ASP A 484 -20.30 -28.08 -24.84
C ASP A 484 -21.01 -26.73 -24.56
N ASP A 485 -20.35 -25.57 -24.76
CA ASP A 485 -20.99 -24.27 -24.50
C ASP A 485 -21.02 -23.31 -25.71
N ILE A 486 -20.62 -23.78 -26.90
CA ILE A 486 -20.40 -22.90 -28.07
C ILE A 486 -21.67 -22.32 -28.65
N THR A 487 -22.78 -23.03 -28.62
CA THR A 487 -24.02 -22.59 -29.25
C THR A 487 -24.64 -21.35 -28.58
N ASN A 488 -24.58 -21.26 -27.27
CA ASN A 488 -25.08 -20.10 -26.53
C ASN A 488 -24.14 -18.88 -26.66
N MET A 489 -22.83 -19.10 -26.58
CA MET A 489 -21.83 -18.06 -26.71
C MET A 489 -21.76 -17.47 -28.12
N LEU A 490 -21.91 -18.28 -29.16
CA LEU A 490 -22.02 -17.81 -30.56
C LEU A 490 -23.28 -17.01 -30.80
N TYR A 491 -24.40 -17.37 -30.17
CA TYR A 491 -25.67 -16.61 -30.28
C TYR A 491 -25.58 -15.23 -29.61
N GLU A 492 -24.96 -15.14 -28.43
CA GLU A 492 -24.71 -13.87 -27.75
C GLU A 492 -23.69 -13.01 -28.49
N MET A 493 -22.60 -13.60 -28.96
CA MET A 493 -21.56 -12.91 -29.72
C MET A 493 -22.08 -12.39 -31.07
N ASN A 494 -22.86 -13.17 -31.79
CA ASN A 494 -23.49 -12.75 -33.06
C ASN A 494 -24.51 -11.62 -32.82
N SER A 495 -25.23 -11.66 -31.69
CA SER A 495 -26.13 -10.60 -31.26
C SER A 495 -25.35 -9.30 -30.91
N MET A 496 -24.19 -9.38 -30.23
CA MET A 496 -23.35 -8.23 -29.92
C MET A 496 -22.71 -7.62 -31.18
N VAL A 497 -22.17 -8.46 -32.07
CA VAL A 497 -21.57 -8.02 -33.33
C VAL A 497 -22.62 -7.32 -34.22
N ASN A 498 -23.81 -7.90 -34.37
CA ASN A 498 -24.88 -7.27 -35.13
C ASN A 498 -25.32 -5.92 -34.55
N ARG A 499 -25.37 -5.78 -33.22
CA ARG A 499 -25.68 -4.50 -32.55
C ARG A 499 -24.58 -3.46 -32.79
N LEU A 500 -23.31 -3.86 -32.71
CA LEU A 500 -22.17 -2.97 -32.98
C LEU A 500 -22.16 -2.50 -34.44
N VAL A 501 -22.38 -3.41 -35.38
CA VAL A 501 -22.45 -3.09 -36.82
C VAL A 501 -23.59 -2.12 -37.10
N MET A 502 -24.78 -2.35 -36.52
CA MET A 502 -25.92 -1.45 -36.68
C MET A 502 -25.69 -0.08 -36.06
N ALA A 503 -25.01 0.00 -34.91
CA ALA A 503 -24.65 1.27 -34.28
C ALA A 503 -23.63 2.07 -35.11
N VAL A 504 -22.63 1.39 -35.67
CA VAL A 504 -21.62 2.02 -36.56
C VAL A 504 -22.26 2.48 -37.85
N LEU A 505 -23.14 1.70 -38.46
CA LEU A 505 -23.86 2.09 -39.69
C LEU A 505 -24.80 3.28 -39.43
N ALA A 506 -25.49 3.30 -38.28
CA ALA A 506 -26.36 4.41 -37.90
C ALA A 506 -25.54 5.71 -37.67
N ALA A 507 -24.39 5.61 -37.01
CA ALA A 507 -23.48 6.74 -36.81
C ALA A 507 -22.90 7.24 -38.13
N ALA A 508 -22.44 6.36 -39.00
CA ALA A 508 -21.92 6.71 -40.32
C ALA A 508 -22.98 7.39 -41.20
N LEU A 509 -24.22 6.88 -41.17
CA LEU A 509 -25.35 7.49 -41.89
C LEU A 509 -25.67 8.89 -41.35
N SER A 510 -25.70 9.07 -40.04
CA SER A 510 -25.94 10.36 -39.40
C SER A 510 -24.86 11.40 -39.76
N ILE A 511 -23.60 10.99 -39.73
CA ILE A 511 -22.45 11.84 -40.10
C ILE A 511 -22.50 12.17 -41.61
N GLY A 512 -22.78 11.19 -42.46
CA GLY A 512 -22.91 11.38 -43.91
C GLY A 512 -24.01 12.39 -44.27
N VAL A 513 -25.19 12.26 -43.62
CA VAL A 513 -26.29 13.23 -43.83
C VAL A 513 -25.94 14.60 -43.28
N ALA A 514 -25.26 14.72 -42.15
CA ALA A 514 -24.81 16.00 -41.59
C ALA A 514 -23.81 16.69 -42.52
N ILE A 515 -22.85 15.96 -43.10
CA ILE A 515 -21.89 16.48 -44.07
C ILE A 515 -22.64 16.94 -45.35
N LEU A 516 -23.63 16.18 -45.81
CA LEU A 516 -24.41 16.52 -47.01
C LEU A 516 -25.22 17.81 -46.80
N VAL A 517 -25.85 17.98 -45.64
CA VAL A 517 -26.55 19.21 -45.27
C VAL A 517 -25.62 20.41 -45.23
N LEU A 518 -24.40 20.24 -44.69
CA LEU A 518 -23.39 21.28 -44.61
C LEU A 518 -22.86 21.68 -46.01
N ALA A 519 -22.70 20.70 -46.91
CA ALA A 519 -22.18 20.90 -48.26
C ALA A 519 -23.18 21.56 -49.20
N ILE A 520 -24.44 21.12 -49.16
CA ILE A 520 -25.47 21.58 -50.10
C ILE A 520 -26.13 22.90 -49.64
N ARG A 521 -26.11 23.19 -48.30
CA ARG A 521 -26.77 24.35 -47.68
C ARG A 521 -28.16 24.62 -48.27
N PRO A 522 -29.05 23.62 -48.28
CA PRO A 522 -30.35 23.75 -48.91
C PRO A 522 -31.20 24.77 -48.17
N SER A 523 -32.03 25.56 -48.94
CA SER A 523 -33.08 26.35 -48.28
C SER A 523 -34.16 25.44 -47.72
N TRP A 524 -34.59 25.67 -46.49
CA TRP A 524 -35.56 24.84 -45.77
C TRP A 524 -36.91 24.69 -46.47
N THR A 525 -37.20 25.54 -47.45
CA THR A 525 -38.43 25.57 -48.25
C THR A 525 -38.29 24.89 -49.60
N SER A 526 -37.09 24.47 -49.99
CA SER A 526 -36.86 23.77 -51.27
C SER A 526 -37.21 22.28 -51.15
N PHE A 527 -37.59 21.67 -52.29
CA PHE A 527 -37.85 20.22 -52.34
C PHE A 527 -36.64 19.41 -51.81
N GLU A 528 -35.45 19.82 -52.09
CA GLU A 528 -34.21 19.20 -51.61
C GLU A 528 -34.01 19.36 -50.10
N GLY A 529 -34.37 20.51 -49.50
CA GLY A 529 -34.34 20.74 -48.06
C GLY A 529 -35.34 19.87 -47.31
N VAL A 530 -36.56 19.74 -47.84
CA VAL A 530 -37.58 18.86 -47.26
C VAL A 530 -37.18 17.39 -47.34
N LEU A 531 -36.64 16.94 -48.46
CA LEU A 531 -36.17 15.57 -48.65
C LEU A 531 -35.03 15.23 -47.69
N LEU A 532 -34.01 16.11 -47.54
CA LEU A 532 -32.91 15.94 -46.60
C LEU A 532 -33.35 15.92 -45.16
N THR A 533 -34.37 16.74 -44.80
CA THR A 533 -34.95 16.73 -43.44
C THR A 533 -35.65 15.40 -43.12
N ILE A 534 -36.37 14.85 -44.12
CA ILE A 534 -37.00 13.54 -43.95
C ILE A 534 -35.97 12.43 -43.78
N VAL A 535 -34.93 12.42 -44.60
CA VAL A 535 -33.84 11.43 -44.51
C VAL A 535 -33.13 11.53 -43.17
N PHE A 536 -32.85 12.74 -42.67
CA PHE A 536 -32.26 12.96 -41.36
C PHE A 536 -33.21 12.46 -40.22
N ALA A 537 -34.47 12.78 -40.29
CA ALA A 537 -35.46 12.32 -39.29
C ALA A 537 -35.55 10.78 -39.26
N VAL A 538 -35.52 10.12 -40.43
CA VAL A 538 -35.53 8.65 -40.53
C VAL A 538 -34.22 8.07 -39.96
N ALA A 539 -33.06 8.64 -40.26
CA ALA A 539 -31.78 8.21 -39.69
C ALA A 539 -31.75 8.35 -38.15
N MET A 540 -32.25 9.47 -37.63
CA MET A 540 -32.38 9.70 -36.20
C MET A 540 -33.36 8.70 -35.53
N ALA A 541 -34.49 8.39 -36.17
CA ALA A 541 -35.44 7.42 -35.66
C ALA A 541 -34.84 5.99 -35.60
N ILE A 542 -34.09 5.59 -36.63
CA ILE A 542 -33.37 4.32 -36.66
C ILE A 542 -32.31 4.28 -35.53
N THR A 543 -31.50 5.34 -35.37
CA THR A 543 -30.49 5.44 -34.31
C THR A 543 -31.16 5.37 -32.92
N ALA A 544 -32.20 6.13 -32.68
CA ALA A 544 -32.98 6.08 -31.43
C ALA A 544 -33.60 4.69 -31.15
N GLY A 545 -34.09 4.03 -32.18
CA GLY A 545 -34.62 2.66 -32.09
C GLY A 545 -33.55 1.62 -31.72
N VAL A 546 -32.34 1.76 -32.26
CA VAL A 546 -31.18 0.91 -31.90
C VAL A 546 -30.76 1.15 -30.45
N VAL A 547 -30.61 2.40 -30.03
CA VAL A 547 -30.26 2.78 -28.67
C VAL A 547 -31.31 2.28 -27.67
N PHE A 548 -32.58 2.44 -27.98
CA PHE A 548 -33.70 1.97 -27.13
C PHE A 548 -33.69 0.44 -26.98
N ARG A 549 -33.42 -0.31 -28.05
CA ARG A 549 -33.34 -1.78 -28.00
C ARG A 549 -32.12 -2.23 -27.17
N VAL A 550 -30.99 -1.59 -27.31
CA VAL A 550 -29.79 -1.87 -26.50
C VAL A 550 -30.08 -1.58 -25.02
N TRP A 551 -30.67 -0.43 -24.71
CA TRP A 551 -31.04 -0.06 -23.34
C TRP A 551 -32.06 -1.03 -22.69
N ARG A 552 -33.06 -1.49 -23.46
CA ARG A 552 -34.05 -2.43 -22.96
C ARG A 552 -33.50 -3.86 -22.79
N SER A 553 -32.51 -4.27 -23.56
CA SER A 553 -31.88 -5.60 -23.43
C SER A 553 -30.88 -5.70 -22.29
N GLY A 554 -30.33 -4.57 -21.80
CA GLY A 554 -29.46 -4.52 -20.62
C GLY A 554 -30.20 -4.57 -19.27
N ARG A 555 -31.55 -4.63 -19.30
CA ARG A 555 -32.40 -4.74 -18.11
C ARG A 555 -33.05 -6.14 -17.94
N ARG A 556 -32.65 -7.08 -18.73
CA ARG A 556 -32.97 -8.50 -18.53
C ARG A 556 -31.64 -9.26 -18.26
#